data_6507de8db329c88180c0015d166d7dfb
#
_entry.id   6507de8db329c88180c0015d166d7dfb
#
_cell.length_a   1.000
_cell.length_b   1.000
_cell.length_c   1.000
_cell.angle_alpha   90.00
_cell.angle_beta   90.00
_cell.angle_gamma   90.00
#
_symmetry.space_group_name_H-M   'P 1'
#
loop_
_entity.id
_entity.type
_entity.pdbx_description
1 polymer ?
#
loop_
_entity_poly.entity_id
_entity_poly.type
_entity_poly.pdbx_seq_one_letter_code
_entity_poly.pdbx_strand_id
1 'polypeptide(L)'
;MPLRPTNYAWSFPHLVWFGPADMAPTCPGNLLHQFTRYRNLIVPAASCDACTCSSSTGSCAPPSTFVAHAAVCDLVSGAAETPFTPPDVWDGACTAENAVPASLDCGGVPCVQSLTVGKLGKTDGGCAPSAPSTLPLPEPHWGEAAVACEGLEDTGLAACADDEMCVPLADAGYQSCVFLEGDSTTCPTEGYTERHVYYRTFTNTRTCTACSCGDVEGSACTAAVTAYKDDACGAFLLGTSVSSDKGACIDMSPAGQPLGSKRVTDLLYTSGTCAPSGGELEGVAEPSEPITFCCVP
;
A
#
# COMPACT_ATOMS: atom_id res chain seq x y z
N MET A 1 -32.07 4.30 52.46
CA MET A 1 -32.60 4.50 51.10
C MET A 1 -31.74 5.55 50.44
N PRO A 2 -31.18 5.31 49.24
CA PRO A 2 -30.43 6.33 48.55
C PRO A 2 -31.39 7.44 48.09
N LEU A 3 -31.04 8.68 48.45
CA LEU A 3 -31.83 9.85 48.07
C LEU A 3 -31.56 10.20 46.60
N ARG A 4 -32.56 10.82 45.96
CA ARG A 4 -32.37 11.39 44.61
C ARG A 4 -31.20 12.39 44.63
N PRO A 5 -30.26 12.35 43.68
CA PRO A 5 -29.23 13.38 43.60
C PRO A 5 -29.87 14.77 43.46
N THR A 6 -29.45 15.71 44.25
CA THR A 6 -29.90 17.11 44.16
C THR A 6 -29.41 17.83 42.92
N ASN A 7 -28.44 17.22 42.19
CA ASN A 7 -27.94 17.71 40.93
C ASN A 7 -28.74 17.13 39.77
N TYR A 8 -29.60 17.94 39.13
CA TYR A 8 -30.48 17.58 37.99
C TYR A 8 -29.74 17.07 36.72
N ALA A 9 -28.43 17.04 36.69
CA ALA A 9 -27.67 16.48 35.57
C ALA A 9 -27.66 14.94 35.59
N TRP A 10 -27.80 14.31 36.76
CA TRP A 10 -27.85 12.85 36.92
C TRP A 10 -29.25 12.30 36.70
N SER A 11 -29.32 11.08 36.15
CA SER A 11 -30.60 10.36 35.98
C SER A 11 -31.29 10.06 37.31
N PHE A 12 -32.53 9.61 37.22
CA PHE A 12 -33.18 8.90 38.33
C PHE A 12 -32.45 7.58 38.63
N PRO A 13 -32.56 7.00 39.85
CA PRO A 13 -32.02 5.70 40.14
C PRO A 13 -32.57 4.58 39.26
N HIS A 14 -31.68 3.73 38.77
CA HIS A 14 -31.96 2.56 37.94
C HIS A 14 -31.35 1.32 38.58
N LEU A 15 -31.96 0.16 38.30
CA LEU A 15 -31.30 -1.10 38.57
C LEU A 15 -30.34 -1.41 37.43
N VAL A 16 -29.06 -1.56 37.73
CA VAL A 16 -28.01 -1.84 36.75
C VAL A 16 -27.28 -3.14 37.11
N TRP A 17 -27.27 -4.04 36.15
CA TRP A 17 -26.42 -5.23 36.23
C TRP A 17 -25.08 -4.97 35.54
N PHE A 18 -23.99 -5.49 36.14
CA PHE A 18 -22.66 -5.43 35.59
C PHE A 18 -22.07 -6.85 35.49
N GLY A 19 -21.51 -7.21 34.34
CA GLY A 19 -20.88 -8.52 34.16
C GLY A 19 -20.38 -8.78 32.76
N PRO A 20 -20.00 -10.04 32.45
CA PRO A 20 -19.55 -10.42 31.12
C PRO A 20 -20.63 -10.12 30.06
N ALA A 21 -20.20 -9.56 28.91
CA ALA A 21 -21.16 -9.14 27.89
C ALA A 21 -22.00 -10.28 27.30
N ASP A 22 -21.45 -11.47 27.21
CA ASP A 22 -22.13 -12.70 26.76
C ASP A 22 -23.08 -13.30 27.79
N MET A 23 -23.06 -12.81 29.04
CA MET A 23 -23.94 -13.24 30.13
C MET A 23 -24.98 -12.19 30.51
N ALA A 24 -25.13 -11.14 29.68
CA ALA A 24 -26.06 -10.04 29.96
C ALA A 24 -27.50 -10.55 30.13
N PRO A 25 -28.14 -10.36 31.33
CA PRO A 25 -29.47 -10.84 31.63
C PRO A 25 -30.54 -9.95 31.01
N THR A 26 -31.76 -10.45 31.04
CA THR A 26 -32.98 -9.60 30.90
C THR A 26 -33.28 -8.91 32.21
N CYS A 27 -33.94 -7.76 32.18
CA CYS A 27 -34.36 -7.06 33.38
C CYS A 27 -35.27 -7.91 34.26
N PRO A 28 -35.15 -7.83 35.59
CA PRO A 28 -35.93 -8.65 36.52
C PRO A 28 -37.40 -8.18 36.58
N GLY A 29 -38.30 -9.13 36.84
CA GLY A 29 -39.71 -8.86 37.02
C GLY A 29 -40.36 -8.20 35.81
N ASN A 30 -41.07 -7.08 36.05
CA ASN A 30 -41.75 -6.30 35.02
C ASN A 30 -40.97 -5.04 34.61
N LEU A 31 -39.70 -4.91 35.02
CA LEU A 31 -38.88 -3.75 34.66
C LEU A 31 -38.53 -3.81 33.17
N LEU A 32 -38.67 -2.68 32.49
CA LEU A 32 -38.31 -2.57 31.09
C LEU A 32 -36.78 -2.38 30.96
N HIS A 33 -36.23 -3.03 29.94
CA HIS A 33 -34.86 -2.76 29.52
C HIS A 33 -34.77 -1.34 28.96
N GLN A 34 -33.91 -0.50 29.54
CA GLN A 34 -33.76 0.85 29.08
C GLN A 34 -32.62 0.93 28.05
N PHE A 35 -31.42 0.50 28.42
CA PHE A 35 -30.28 0.43 27.50
C PHE A 35 -29.19 -0.51 28.02
N THR A 36 -28.30 -0.91 27.12
CA THR A 36 -27.04 -1.61 27.43
C THR A 36 -25.87 -0.72 27.07
N ARG A 37 -24.83 -0.72 27.93
CA ARG A 37 -23.55 -0.08 27.70
C ARG A 37 -22.44 -1.09 27.93
N TYR A 38 -21.24 -0.80 27.41
CA TYR A 38 -20.18 -1.79 27.34
C TYR A 38 -18.86 -1.26 27.90
N ARG A 39 -18.00 -2.17 28.35
CA ARG A 39 -16.65 -1.88 28.81
C ARG A 39 -15.70 -3.01 28.41
N ASN A 40 -14.40 -2.78 28.56
CA ASN A 40 -13.37 -3.75 28.22
C ASN A 40 -13.45 -4.16 26.74
N LEU A 41 -13.21 -3.20 25.84
CA LEU A 41 -13.15 -3.46 24.40
C LEU A 41 -12.00 -4.41 24.10
N ILE A 42 -12.31 -5.59 23.62
CA ILE A 42 -11.36 -6.60 23.16
C ILE A 42 -11.14 -6.40 21.68
N VAL A 43 -9.92 -6.02 21.33
CA VAL A 43 -9.49 -5.83 19.93
C VAL A 43 -8.66 -7.05 19.53
N PRO A 44 -9.20 -7.98 18.73
CA PRO A 44 -8.45 -9.15 18.31
C PRO A 44 -7.21 -8.75 17.50
N ALA A 45 -6.13 -9.52 17.68
CA ALA A 45 -4.92 -9.35 16.85
C ALA A 45 -5.28 -9.49 15.37
N ALA A 46 -4.75 -8.59 14.57
CA ALA A 46 -4.96 -8.57 13.13
C ALA A 46 -3.63 -8.35 12.42
N SER A 47 -3.49 -8.93 11.24
CA SER A 47 -2.35 -8.70 10.36
C SER A 47 -2.86 -8.51 8.95
N CYS A 48 -2.15 -7.70 8.19
CA CYS A 48 -2.38 -7.56 6.77
C CYS A 48 -1.48 -8.53 6.00
N ASP A 49 -1.95 -8.96 4.84
CA ASP A 49 -1.14 -9.78 3.95
C ASP A 49 0.02 -8.95 3.38
N ALA A 50 1.18 -9.60 3.21
CA ALA A 50 2.35 -8.95 2.64
C ALA A 50 2.09 -8.58 1.17
N CYS A 51 2.44 -7.35 0.80
CA CYS A 51 2.38 -6.89 -0.57
C CYS A 51 3.42 -7.59 -1.45
N THR A 52 3.06 -7.87 -2.69
CA THR A 52 3.97 -8.39 -3.71
C THR A 52 3.87 -7.57 -4.99
N CYS A 53 4.93 -7.58 -5.79
CA CYS A 53 4.96 -6.93 -7.09
C CYS A 53 5.21 -7.95 -8.19
N SER A 54 4.53 -7.82 -9.33
CA SER A 54 4.86 -8.60 -10.53
C SER A 54 6.26 -8.25 -11.03
N SER A 55 6.81 -9.04 -11.95
CA SER A 55 7.94 -8.60 -12.75
C SER A 55 7.59 -7.35 -13.55
N SER A 56 8.58 -6.50 -13.82
CA SER A 56 8.36 -5.30 -14.63
C SER A 56 8.02 -5.65 -16.08
N THR A 57 7.24 -4.80 -16.70
CA THR A 57 7.08 -4.74 -18.15
C THR A 57 8.00 -3.68 -18.74
N GLY A 58 8.23 -3.72 -20.04
CA GLY A 58 9.02 -2.69 -20.71
C GLY A 58 9.23 -3.00 -22.19
N SER A 59 9.96 -2.11 -22.84
CA SER A 59 10.31 -2.23 -24.26
C SER A 59 11.74 -1.79 -24.53
N CYS A 60 12.29 -2.31 -25.61
CA CYS A 60 13.62 -1.97 -26.09
C CYS A 60 13.50 -1.25 -27.44
N ALA A 61 14.39 -0.29 -27.67
CA ALA A 61 14.56 0.33 -28.96
C ALA A 61 15.99 0.05 -29.50
N PRO A 62 16.14 -0.14 -30.82
CA PRO A 62 17.45 -0.31 -31.46
C PRO A 62 18.38 0.88 -31.18
N PRO A 63 19.72 0.71 -31.30
CA PRO A 63 20.66 1.82 -31.15
C PRO A 63 20.39 2.89 -32.22
N SER A 64 20.37 4.14 -31.81
CA SER A 64 20.27 5.28 -32.73
C SER A 64 21.64 5.75 -33.27
N THR A 65 22.73 5.25 -32.69
CA THR A 65 24.08 5.72 -33.00
C THR A 65 24.89 4.59 -33.63
N PHE A 66 25.35 4.84 -34.84
CA PHE A 66 26.36 4.05 -35.55
C PHE A 66 27.36 5.02 -36.17
N VAL A 67 28.63 4.90 -35.81
CA VAL A 67 29.67 5.81 -36.26
C VAL A 67 30.91 5.00 -36.67
N ALA A 68 31.32 5.17 -37.92
CA ALA A 68 32.63 4.65 -38.37
C ALA A 68 33.72 5.66 -38.00
N HIS A 69 34.89 5.17 -37.60
CA HIS A 69 36.04 5.99 -37.25
C HIS A 69 37.22 5.67 -38.13
N ALA A 70 37.99 6.73 -38.46
CA ALA A 70 39.28 6.64 -39.17
C ALA A 70 40.43 6.19 -38.24
N ALA A 71 40.12 5.46 -37.19
CA ALA A 71 41.07 4.90 -36.22
C ALA A 71 40.50 3.60 -35.61
N VAL A 72 41.31 2.78 -34.99
CA VAL A 72 40.90 1.61 -34.21
C VAL A 72 40.23 2.04 -32.92
N CYS A 73 39.48 1.14 -32.30
CA CYS A 73 38.60 1.43 -31.13
C CYS A 73 39.34 2.10 -29.96
N ASP A 74 40.60 1.74 -29.71
CA ASP A 74 41.41 2.31 -28.63
C ASP A 74 41.90 3.75 -28.92
N LEU A 75 41.78 4.21 -30.19
CA LEU A 75 42.29 5.51 -30.65
C LEU A 75 41.24 6.40 -31.31
N VAL A 76 39.95 6.14 -31.08
CA VAL A 76 38.86 6.89 -31.71
C VAL A 76 38.75 8.35 -31.25
N SER A 77 39.38 8.70 -30.10
CA SER A 77 39.29 10.06 -29.58
C SER A 77 40.04 11.05 -30.50
N GLY A 78 39.25 11.98 -31.11
CA GLY A 78 39.79 12.96 -32.09
C GLY A 78 39.98 12.41 -33.51
N ALA A 79 39.66 11.16 -33.78
CA ALA A 79 39.69 10.61 -35.12
C ALA A 79 38.52 11.18 -35.94
N ALA A 80 38.70 11.20 -37.29
CA ALA A 80 37.58 11.58 -38.18
C ALA A 80 36.44 10.56 -38.05
N GLU A 81 35.23 11.07 -37.95
CA GLU A 81 33.99 10.30 -37.80
C GLU A 81 33.15 10.33 -39.09
N THR A 82 32.61 9.20 -39.47
CA THR A 82 31.70 9.06 -40.59
C THR A 82 30.37 8.47 -40.06
N PRO A 83 29.27 9.22 -40.10
CA PRO A 83 27.98 8.72 -39.67
C PRO A 83 27.51 7.51 -40.49
N PHE A 84 27.07 6.48 -39.83
CA PHE A 84 26.39 5.31 -40.40
C PHE A 84 25.05 5.10 -39.67
N THR A 85 24.42 6.21 -39.26
CA THR A 85 23.18 6.21 -38.45
C THR A 85 21.99 5.59 -39.21
N PRO A 86 21.07 4.91 -38.50
CA PRO A 86 19.82 4.45 -39.08
C PRO A 86 18.84 5.61 -39.28
N PRO A 87 17.67 5.38 -39.90
CA PRO A 87 16.57 6.34 -39.96
C PRO A 87 16.10 6.75 -38.52
N ASP A 88 15.49 7.93 -38.38
CA ASP A 88 15.01 8.45 -37.08
C ASP A 88 14.01 7.50 -36.39
N VAL A 89 13.15 6.82 -37.16
CA VAL A 89 12.23 5.81 -36.67
C VAL A 89 12.61 4.46 -37.23
N TRP A 90 13.50 3.78 -36.54
CA TRP A 90 14.01 2.49 -36.96
C TRP A 90 13.59 1.37 -36.01
N ASP A 91 13.04 0.30 -36.57
CA ASP A 91 12.59 -0.89 -35.84
C ASP A 91 13.66 -2.01 -35.76
N GLY A 92 14.84 -1.79 -36.33
CA GLY A 92 15.92 -2.78 -36.42
C GLY A 92 15.91 -3.58 -37.72
N ALA A 93 14.93 -3.38 -38.63
CA ALA A 93 14.92 -4.02 -39.94
C ALA A 93 16.15 -3.62 -40.76
N CYS A 94 16.44 -4.39 -41.81
CA CYS A 94 17.56 -4.08 -42.71
C CYS A 94 17.43 -2.68 -43.29
N THR A 95 18.47 -1.85 -43.16
CA THR A 95 18.53 -0.50 -43.73
C THR A 95 19.91 -0.18 -44.26
N ALA A 96 19.96 0.45 -45.43
CA ALA A 96 21.16 0.99 -46.05
C ALA A 96 21.33 2.51 -45.83
N GLU A 97 20.51 3.09 -44.96
CA GLU A 97 20.59 4.53 -44.63
C GLU A 97 22.01 4.90 -44.20
N ASN A 98 22.54 6.00 -44.77
CA ASN A 98 23.91 6.48 -44.55
C ASN A 98 25.00 5.42 -44.82
N ALA A 99 24.87 4.62 -45.84
CA ALA A 99 25.89 3.65 -46.25
C ALA A 99 27.23 4.34 -46.55
N VAL A 100 28.31 3.71 -46.11
CA VAL A 100 29.69 4.22 -46.33
C VAL A 100 30.38 3.39 -47.40
N PRO A 101 30.79 4.00 -48.51
CA PRO A 101 31.44 3.27 -49.61
C PRO A 101 32.81 2.71 -49.21
N ALA A 102 33.22 1.64 -49.90
CA ALA A 102 34.56 1.10 -49.74
C ALA A 102 35.63 2.15 -50.05
N SER A 103 36.76 2.10 -49.34
CA SER A 103 37.94 2.94 -49.57
C SER A 103 37.69 4.44 -49.50
N LEU A 104 36.64 4.88 -48.79
CA LEU A 104 36.47 6.29 -48.41
C LEU A 104 37.70 6.76 -47.64
N ASP A 105 38.32 7.86 -48.09
CA ASP A 105 39.56 8.38 -47.53
C ASP A 105 39.28 9.54 -46.56
N CYS A 106 39.89 9.49 -45.38
CA CYS A 106 39.85 10.49 -44.32
C CYS A 106 41.23 11.05 -44.00
N GLY A 107 41.85 11.72 -45.00
CA GLY A 107 43.14 12.34 -44.82
C GLY A 107 44.31 11.36 -44.94
N GLY A 108 44.28 10.44 -45.89
CA GLY A 108 45.32 9.46 -46.17
C GLY A 108 45.16 8.14 -45.42
N VAL A 109 44.05 7.96 -44.69
CA VAL A 109 43.68 6.69 -44.02
C VAL A 109 42.22 6.34 -44.33
N PRO A 110 41.87 5.04 -44.35
CA PRO A 110 40.48 4.66 -44.52
C PRO A 110 39.56 5.25 -43.43
N CYS A 111 38.40 5.80 -43.80
CA CYS A 111 37.39 6.30 -42.87
C CYS A 111 36.77 5.20 -42.01
N VAL A 112 36.82 3.94 -42.46
CA VAL A 112 36.23 2.78 -41.76
C VAL A 112 37.39 1.89 -41.24
N GLN A 113 37.98 2.25 -40.08
CA GLN A 113 38.91 1.39 -39.36
C GLN A 113 38.26 0.72 -38.14
N SER A 114 37.22 1.35 -37.58
CA SER A 114 36.35 0.73 -36.58
C SER A 114 34.92 1.22 -36.72
N LEU A 115 33.97 0.52 -36.12
CA LEU A 115 32.57 0.87 -36.02
C LEU A 115 32.14 0.92 -34.57
N THR A 116 31.68 2.06 -34.10
CA THR A 116 30.99 2.22 -32.82
C THR A 116 29.51 2.08 -33.00
N VAL A 117 28.90 1.21 -32.20
CA VAL A 117 27.43 1.02 -32.07
C VAL A 117 27.00 1.49 -30.68
N GLY A 118 26.08 2.38 -30.62
CA GLY A 118 25.53 2.89 -29.38
C GLY A 118 24.80 1.82 -28.56
N LYS A 119 24.41 2.19 -27.35
CA LYS A 119 23.59 1.35 -26.49
C LYS A 119 22.13 1.32 -26.95
N LEU A 120 21.39 0.29 -26.55
CA LEU A 120 19.95 0.17 -26.78
C LEU A 120 19.16 1.21 -25.98
N GLY A 121 18.07 1.71 -26.56
CA GLY A 121 17.05 2.41 -25.81
C GLY A 121 16.30 1.42 -24.91
N LYS A 122 15.98 1.84 -23.67
CA LYS A 122 15.18 1.05 -22.73
C LYS A 122 14.07 1.94 -22.16
N THR A 123 12.87 1.41 -22.08
CA THR A 123 11.74 2.04 -21.42
C THR A 123 11.09 1.01 -20.50
N ASP A 124 11.08 1.29 -19.20
CA ASP A 124 10.46 0.44 -18.20
C ASP A 124 8.99 0.84 -18.03
N GLY A 125 8.09 -0.14 -17.98
CA GLY A 125 6.65 0.04 -17.83
C GLY A 125 6.16 -0.18 -16.38
N GLY A 126 7.06 -0.43 -15.44
CA GLY A 126 6.75 -0.65 -14.04
C GLY A 126 6.26 -2.07 -13.71
N CYS A 127 5.99 -2.29 -12.42
CA CYS A 127 5.46 -3.52 -11.85
C CYS A 127 4.03 -3.29 -11.37
N ALA A 128 3.18 -4.31 -11.47
CA ALA A 128 1.82 -4.25 -10.94
C ALA A 128 1.81 -4.76 -9.47
N PRO A 129 1.25 -3.98 -8.53
CA PRO A 129 1.07 -4.48 -7.17
C PRO A 129 0.02 -5.57 -7.14
N SER A 130 0.28 -6.65 -6.40
CA SER A 130 -0.72 -7.63 -6.02
C SER A 130 -1.33 -7.19 -4.72
N ALA A 131 -2.62 -6.81 -4.75
CA ALA A 131 -3.36 -6.54 -3.54
C ALA A 131 -3.55 -7.85 -2.77
N PRO A 132 -3.25 -7.87 -1.47
CA PRO A 132 -3.64 -8.98 -0.64
C PRO A 132 -5.15 -9.16 -0.69
N SER A 133 -5.59 -10.40 -0.50
CA SER A 133 -7.00 -10.70 -0.27
C SER A 133 -7.50 -9.78 0.85
N THR A 134 -8.55 -8.99 0.60
CA THR A 134 -9.19 -8.16 1.61
C THR A 134 -10.02 -9.04 2.55
N LEU A 135 -9.38 -9.91 3.31
CA LEU A 135 -10.06 -10.56 4.42
C LEU A 135 -10.45 -9.47 5.42
N PRO A 136 -11.72 -9.40 5.82
CA PRO A 136 -12.13 -8.43 6.82
C PRO A 136 -11.31 -8.64 8.10
N LEU A 137 -10.80 -7.54 8.65
CA LEU A 137 -10.12 -7.59 9.94
C LEU A 137 -11.11 -8.13 11.00
N PRO A 138 -10.64 -8.94 11.97
CA PRO A 138 -11.50 -9.43 13.03
C PRO A 138 -12.18 -8.29 13.77
N GLU A 139 -13.50 -8.38 13.94
CA GLU A 139 -14.30 -7.35 14.60
C GLU A 139 -13.94 -7.22 16.08
N PRO A 140 -13.76 -5.99 16.61
CA PRO A 140 -13.70 -5.75 18.03
C PRO A 140 -15.00 -6.14 18.71
N HIS A 141 -14.92 -6.63 19.95
CA HIS A 141 -16.09 -6.98 20.74
C HIS A 141 -15.90 -6.58 22.20
N TRP A 142 -16.99 -6.52 22.92
CA TRP A 142 -16.99 -6.10 24.31
C TRP A 142 -16.86 -7.29 25.25
N GLY A 143 -16.00 -7.17 26.24
CA GLY A 143 -15.84 -8.17 27.31
C GLY A 143 -16.87 -8.03 28.43
N GLU A 144 -17.33 -6.81 28.68
CA GLU A 144 -18.24 -6.51 29.78
C GLU A 144 -19.43 -5.65 29.33
N ALA A 145 -20.57 -5.82 29.99
CA ALA A 145 -21.77 -5.04 29.76
C ALA A 145 -22.36 -4.51 31.08
N ALA A 146 -23.01 -3.36 30.98
CA ALA A 146 -23.93 -2.81 31.97
C ALA A 146 -25.34 -2.81 31.38
N VAL A 147 -26.27 -3.52 31.99
CA VAL A 147 -27.68 -3.55 31.58
C VAL A 147 -28.47 -2.68 32.55
N ALA A 148 -28.95 -1.53 32.07
CA ALA A 148 -29.77 -0.61 32.82
C ALA A 148 -31.27 -0.96 32.62
N CYS A 149 -31.93 -1.20 33.73
CA CYS A 149 -33.36 -1.44 33.78
C CYS A 149 -34.07 -0.20 34.31
N GLU A 150 -35.23 0.09 33.76
CA GLU A 150 -36.00 1.26 34.14
C GLU A 150 -36.38 1.21 35.62
N GLY A 151 -36.15 2.32 36.32
CA GLY A 151 -36.66 2.48 37.68
C GLY A 151 -38.18 2.61 37.66
N LEU A 152 -38.84 2.00 38.60
CA LEU A 152 -40.26 2.16 38.71
C LEU A 152 -40.59 3.60 39.16
N GLU A 153 -40.99 4.44 38.21
CA GLU A 153 -41.75 5.63 38.54
C GLU A 153 -43.15 5.15 39.04
N ASP A 154 -43.43 5.40 40.29
CA ASP A 154 -44.77 5.30 40.89
C ASP A 154 -45.52 3.95 40.71
N THR A 155 -45.06 2.89 41.38
CA THR A 155 -45.82 1.62 41.44
C THR A 155 -46.89 1.56 42.55
N GLY A 156 -47.26 2.67 43.14
CA GLY A 156 -48.31 2.68 44.17
C GLY A 156 -47.93 1.83 45.42
N LEU A 157 -46.66 1.55 45.62
CA LEU A 157 -46.19 0.92 46.88
C LEU A 157 -46.28 1.94 48.01
N ALA A 158 -47.32 1.80 48.82
CA ALA A 158 -47.69 2.66 49.93
C ALA A 158 -46.68 2.81 51.06
N ALA A 159 -45.40 2.80 50.80
CA ALA A 159 -44.34 2.77 51.77
C ALA A 159 -43.27 3.86 51.66
N CYS A 160 -43.35 4.73 50.62
CA CYS A 160 -42.40 5.87 50.52
C CYS A 160 -43.12 7.16 50.88
N ALA A 161 -42.46 8.06 51.60
CA ALA A 161 -42.98 9.39 51.89
C ALA A 161 -43.08 10.21 50.59
N ASP A 162 -43.90 11.26 50.56
CA ASP A 162 -44.20 12.09 49.38
C ASP A 162 -42.96 12.77 48.77
N ASP A 163 -41.84 12.82 49.52
CA ASP A 163 -40.54 13.38 49.13
C ASP A 163 -39.45 12.32 48.92
N GLU A 164 -39.78 11.02 49.04
CA GLU A 164 -38.86 9.91 48.85
C GLU A 164 -39.17 9.16 47.56
N MET A 165 -38.15 8.80 46.78
CA MET A 165 -38.26 7.94 45.62
C MET A 165 -38.03 6.48 46.06
N CYS A 166 -39.01 5.62 45.80
CA CYS A 166 -38.86 4.18 45.98
C CYS A 166 -37.91 3.62 44.94
N VAL A 167 -36.76 3.14 45.40
CA VAL A 167 -35.84 2.38 44.59
C VAL A 167 -36.15 0.90 44.77
N PRO A 168 -36.31 0.10 43.74
CA PRO A 168 -36.46 -1.33 43.89
C PRO A 168 -35.33 -1.94 44.67
N LEU A 169 -35.62 -2.86 45.60
CA LEU A 169 -34.58 -3.66 46.23
C LEU A 169 -33.83 -4.38 45.13
N ALA A 170 -32.48 -4.21 45.18
CA ALA A 170 -31.64 -4.86 44.22
C ALA A 170 -31.79 -6.38 44.32
N ASP A 171 -32.25 -7.01 43.27
CA ASP A 171 -32.12 -8.47 43.10
C ASP A 171 -30.67 -8.89 43.04
N ALA A 172 -30.37 -10.14 43.38
CA ALA A 172 -29.01 -10.63 43.35
C ALA A 172 -28.32 -10.35 42.02
N GLY A 173 -27.24 -9.55 42.05
CA GLY A 173 -26.46 -9.18 40.89
C GLY A 173 -26.78 -7.81 40.27
N TYR A 174 -27.80 -7.10 40.77
CA TYR A 174 -28.12 -5.73 40.35
C TYR A 174 -27.70 -4.72 41.43
N GLN A 175 -27.34 -3.52 41.03
CA GLN A 175 -27.00 -2.37 41.91
C GLN A 175 -27.97 -1.21 41.57
N SER A 176 -28.26 -0.40 42.60
CA SER A 176 -28.99 0.86 42.38
C SER A 176 -27.98 1.92 41.93
N CYS A 177 -28.14 2.44 40.74
CA CYS A 177 -27.23 3.41 40.15
C CYS A 177 -27.97 4.59 39.54
N VAL A 178 -27.29 5.73 39.52
CA VAL A 178 -27.62 6.88 38.69
C VAL A 178 -26.59 7.00 37.59
N PHE A 179 -26.95 7.59 36.46
CA PHE A 179 -26.00 7.76 35.37
C PHE A 179 -25.97 9.19 34.82
N LEU A 180 -24.87 9.53 34.17
CA LEU A 180 -24.66 10.77 33.45
C LEU A 180 -23.95 10.45 32.12
N GLU A 181 -24.46 10.98 31.02
CA GLU A 181 -23.78 10.88 29.74
C GLU A 181 -22.43 11.62 29.80
N GLY A 182 -21.38 11.00 29.30
CA GLY A 182 -20.03 11.47 29.37
C GLY A 182 -19.18 10.80 30.45
N ASP A 183 -17.88 11.12 30.45
CA ASP A 183 -16.92 10.63 31.46
C ASP A 183 -16.81 11.65 32.61
N SER A 184 -17.75 11.54 33.59
CA SER A 184 -17.69 12.36 34.80
C SER A 184 -16.66 11.81 35.78
N THR A 185 -15.79 12.66 36.29
CA THR A 185 -14.78 12.27 37.28
C THR A 185 -15.32 12.15 38.71
N THR A 186 -16.54 12.66 38.96
CA THR A 186 -17.13 12.71 40.28
C THR A 186 -18.55 12.16 40.30
N CYS A 187 -18.86 11.37 41.29
CA CYS A 187 -20.21 10.92 41.60
C CYS A 187 -20.99 11.93 42.48
N PRO A 188 -22.34 11.86 42.48
CA PRO A 188 -23.14 12.62 43.47
C PRO A 188 -22.74 12.25 44.90
N THR A 189 -22.95 13.18 45.81
CA THR A 189 -22.52 13.02 47.22
C THR A 189 -23.51 12.20 48.07
N GLU A 190 -24.67 11.86 47.54
CA GLU A 190 -25.79 11.25 48.29
C GLU A 190 -25.79 9.69 48.25
N GLY A 191 -24.64 9.08 48.60
CA GLY A 191 -24.53 7.62 48.77
C GLY A 191 -24.19 6.82 47.52
N TYR A 192 -24.08 7.46 46.34
CA TYR A 192 -23.67 6.84 45.11
C TYR A 192 -22.16 6.98 44.92
N THR A 193 -21.38 6.10 45.52
CA THR A 193 -19.91 6.26 45.64
C THR A 193 -19.11 5.37 44.72
N GLU A 194 -19.72 4.29 44.21
CA GLU A 194 -19.05 3.38 43.26
C GLU A 194 -19.16 3.89 41.83
N ARG A 195 -18.05 4.36 41.27
CA ARG A 195 -18.02 4.89 39.90
C ARG A 195 -17.60 3.85 38.91
N HIS A 196 -18.40 3.73 37.82
CA HIS A 196 -18.13 2.87 36.67
C HIS A 196 -18.28 3.68 35.38
N VAL A 197 -17.32 3.54 34.45
CA VAL A 197 -17.43 4.13 33.11
C VAL A 197 -17.63 3.02 32.10
N TYR A 198 -18.67 3.17 31.29
CA TYR A 198 -19.02 2.30 30.18
C TYR A 198 -19.19 3.13 28.92
N TYR A 199 -19.38 2.50 27.78
CA TYR A 199 -19.42 3.15 26.50
C TYR A 199 -20.61 2.64 25.69
N ARG A 200 -21.16 3.49 24.83
CA ARG A 200 -22.27 3.12 23.98
C ARG A 200 -21.82 2.34 22.75
N THR A 201 -20.68 2.74 22.20
CA THR A 201 -20.12 2.17 20.98
C THR A 201 -18.61 2.25 20.97
N PHE A 202 -17.98 1.83 19.90
CA PHE A 202 -16.57 2.05 19.62
C PHE A 202 -16.39 2.58 18.20
N THR A 203 -15.31 3.27 17.97
CA THR A 203 -14.83 3.60 16.63
C THR A 203 -13.77 2.57 16.22
N ASN A 204 -13.83 2.09 14.98
CA ASN A 204 -12.83 1.18 14.43
C ASN A 204 -12.33 1.76 13.11
N THR A 205 -11.11 2.30 13.12
CA THR A 205 -10.44 2.89 11.97
C THR A 205 -9.35 1.98 11.41
N ARG A 206 -9.24 0.74 11.92
CA ARG A 206 -8.22 -0.21 11.47
C ARG A 206 -8.44 -0.56 10.01
N THR A 207 -7.36 -0.48 9.24
CA THR A 207 -7.31 -0.83 7.83
C THR A 207 -5.91 -1.29 7.44
N CYS A 208 -5.78 -1.93 6.30
CA CYS A 208 -4.49 -2.23 5.72
C CYS A 208 -4.11 -1.16 4.71
N THR A 209 -2.87 -0.68 4.77
CA THR A 209 -2.35 0.27 3.77
C THR A 209 -2.35 -0.36 2.39
N ALA A 210 -2.63 0.45 1.37
CA ALA A 210 -2.64 0.00 -0.01
C ALA A 210 -1.25 -0.46 -0.46
N CYS A 211 -1.22 -1.53 -1.27
CA CYS A 211 0.02 -2.00 -1.88
C CYS A 211 0.50 -1.08 -2.99
N SER A 212 1.78 -0.82 -3.03
CA SER A 212 2.46 -0.13 -4.13
C SER A 212 3.79 -0.80 -4.47
N CYS A 213 4.27 -0.52 -5.68
CA CYS A 213 5.56 -1.01 -6.16
C CYS A 213 6.48 0.19 -6.42
N GLY A 214 7.71 0.11 -5.97
CA GLY A 214 8.76 1.09 -6.22
C GLY A 214 9.24 1.07 -7.68
N ASP A 215 10.35 1.74 -7.92
CA ASP A 215 10.98 1.82 -9.23
C ASP A 215 11.50 0.45 -9.70
N VAL A 216 11.62 0.30 -11.02
CA VAL A 216 12.12 -0.93 -11.65
C VAL A 216 13.63 -1.02 -11.48
N GLU A 217 14.10 -2.10 -10.90
CA GLU A 217 15.53 -2.40 -10.75
C GLU A 217 15.91 -3.66 -11.53
N GLY A 218 17.12 -3.67 -12.10
CA GLY A 218 17.71 -4.84 -12.76
C GLY A 218 17.10 -5.20 -14.12
N SER A 219 16.23 -4.38 -14.71
CA SER A 219 15.78 -4.58 -16.09
C SER A 219 16.89 -4.27 -17.08
N ALA A 220 16.90 -4.97 -18.21
CA ALA A 220 17.91 -4.78 -19.26
C ALA A 220 17.33 -5.02 -20.66
N CYS A 221 17.94 -4.36 -21.64
CA CYS A 221 17.76 -4.69 -23.04
C CYS A 221 19.03 -5.34 -23.61
N THR A 222 18.86 -6.34 -24.44
CA THR A 222 19.95 -6.96 -25.23
C THR A 222 19.55 -7.14 -26.69
N ALA A 223 20.49 -7.06 -27.60
CA ALA A 223 20.27 -7.33 -29.01
C ALA A 223 21.57 -7.74 -29.71
N ALA A 224 21.42 -8.42 -30.84
CA ALA A 224 22.48 -8.64 -31.81
C ALA A 224 22.42 -7.57 -32.91
N VAL A 225 23.54 -6.92 -33.19
CA VAL A 225 23.67 -5.93 -34.27
C VAL A 225 24.59 -6.50 -35.31
N THR A 226 24.18 -6.44 -36.56
CA THR A 226 24.98 -6.92 -37.72
C THR A 226 25.11 -5.81 -38.77
N ALA A 227 26.34 -5.61 -39.24
CA ALA A 227 26.62 -4.77 -40.38
C ALA A 227 27.00 -5.65 -41.61
N TYR A 228 26.66 -5.17 -42.78
CA TYR A 228 26.83 -5.87 -44.06
C TYR A 228 27.60 -5.03 -45.06
N LYS A 229 28.21 -5.70 -46.06
CA LYS A 229 28.97 -5.02 -47.13
C LYS A 229 28.05 -4.47 -48.23
N ASP A 230 26.86 -5.10 -48.42
CA ASP A 230 25.86 -4.74 -49.40
C ASP A 230 24.68 -3.94 -48.76
N ASP A 231 23.79 -3.44 -49.61
CA ASP A 231 22.62 -2.65 -49.21
C ASP A 231 21.40 -3.49 -48.84
N ALA A 232 21.47 -4.81 -48.97
CA ALA A 232 20.35 -5.75 -48.78
C ALA A 232 20.52 -6.68 -47.58
N CYS A 233 21.51 -6.45 -46.68
CA CYS A 233 21.80 -7.31 -45.54
C CYS A 233 22.10 -8.78 -45.94
N GLY A 234 22.73 -8.98 -47.10
CA GLY A 234 23.06 -10.30 -47.61
C GLY A 234 24.55 -10.68 -47.38
N ALA A 235 25.45 -9.73 -47.56
CA ALA A 235 26.90 -9.97 -47.43
C ALA A 235 27.41 -9.59 -46.06
N PHE A 236 27.44 -10.55 -45.11
CA PHE A 236 27.89 -10.35 -43.74
C PHE A 236 29.28 -9.69 -43.68
N LEU A 237 29.42 -8.70 -42.82
CA LEU A 237 30.70 -8.03 -42.53
C LEU A 237 31.13 -8.30 -41.07
N LEU A 238 30.33 -7.91 -40.11
CA LEU A 238 30.59 -8.10 -38.70
C LEU A 238 29.29 -8.22 -37.91
N GLY A 239 29.36 -8.79 -36.72
CA GLY A 239 28.26 -8.85 -35.77
C GLY A 239 28.75 -8.63 -34.32
N THR A 240 27.94 -8.01 -33.52
CA THR A 240 28.21 -7.78 -32.09
C THR A 240 26.94 -7.80 -31.29
N SER A 241 27.08 -8.00 -29.98
CA SER A 241 25.97 -7.83 -29.03
C SER A 241 26.08 -6.47 -28.34
N VAL A 242 24.97 -5.81 -28.16
CA VAL A 242 24.85 -4.55 -27.41
C VAL A 242 23.76 -4.69 -26.34
N SER A 243 23.82 -3.83 -25.34
CA SER A 243 22.83 -3.80 -24.27
C SER A 243 22.36 -2.36 -24.00
N SER A 244 21.35 -2.22 -23.12
CA SER A 244 20.94 -0.91 -22.62
C SER A 244 22.02 -0.19 -21.82
N ASP A 245 22.98 -0.93 -21.28
CA ASP A 245 24.04 -0.38 -20.44
C ASP A 245 25.33 -0.12 -21.23
N LYS A 246 25.56 -0.90 -22.28
CA LYS A 246 26.83 -0.86 -23.01
C LYS A 246 26.59 -1.02 -24.52
N GLY A 247 27.15 -0.05 -25.28
CA GLY A 247 27.38 -0.18 -26.72
C GLY A 247 28.61 -1.04 -27.02
N ALA A 248 29.01 -1.06 -28.27
CA ALA A 248 30.20 -1.79 -28.72
C ALA A 248 31.03 -0.95 -29.70
N CYS A 249 32.35 -1.16 -29.69
CA CYS A 249 33.25 -0.73 -30.75
C CYS A 249 33.92 -1.95 -31.30
N ILE A 250 34.06 -2.04 -32.63
CA ILE A 250 34.60 -3.20 -33.34
C ILE A 250 35.59 -2.71 -34.39
N ASP A 251 36.81 -3.23 -34.34
CA ASP A 251 37.86 -2.94 -35.34
C ASP A 251 37.58 -3.69 -36.63
N MET A 252 37.85 -3.03 -37.75
CA MET A 252 37.74 -3.60 -39.10
C MET A 252 39.03 -4.30 -39.53
N SER A 253 38.90 -5.53 -39.97
CA SER A 253 40.02 -6.28 -40.53
C SER A 253 39.61 -6.96 -41.85
N PRO A 254 40.14 -6.52 -43.00
CA PRO A 254 40.96 -5.32 -43.20
C PRO A 254 40.20 -4.02 -43.06
N ALA A 255 40.90 -2.91 -42.77
CA ALA A 255 40.29 -1.57 -42.77
C ALA A 255 39.81 -1.15 -44.16
N GLY A 256 38.88 -0.15 -44.20
CA GLY A 256 38.33 0.38 -45.45
C GLY A 256 37.29 -0.49 -46.16
N GLN A 257 36.69 -1.47 -45.41
CA GLN A 257 35.56 -2.23 -45.93
C GLN A 257 34.31 -1.32 -46.05
N PRO A 258 33.41 -1.60 -47.01
CA PRO A 258 32.14 -0.84 -47.08
C PRO A 258 31.23 -1.18 -45.91
N LEU A 259 30.48 -0.19 -45.42
CA LEU A 259 29.34 -0.36 -44.55
C LEU A 259 28.06 -0.15 -45.39
N GLY A 260 27.52 -1.21 -46.02
CA GLY A 260 26.42 -1.12 -46.94
C GLY A 260 25.06 -1.07 -46.28
N SER A 261 24.86 -1.91 -45.29
CA SER A 261 23.59 -1.94 -44.52
C SER A 261 23.81 -2.46 -43.08
N LYS A 262 22.78 -2.30 -42.29
CA LYS A 262 22.77 -2.74 -40.88
C LYS A 262 21.40 -3.32 -40.51
N ARG A 263 21.41 -4.21 -39.51
CA ARG A 263 20.22 -4.85 -38.93
C ARG A 263 20.42 -5.12 -37.45
N VAL A 264 19.31 -5.07 -36.71
CA VAL A 264 19.23 -5.53 -35.32
C VAL A 264 18.32 -6.76 -35.25
N THR A 265 18.75 -7.78 -34.54
CA THR A 265 17.94 -8.99 -34.27
C THR A 265 18.00 -9.28 -32.78
N ASP A 266 17.11 -10.20 -32.34
CA ASP A 266 17.07 -10.68 -30.95
C ASP A 266 16.93 -9.53 -29.93
N LEU A 267 16.16 -8.50 -30.29
CA LEU A 267 15.87 -7.38 -29.40
C LEU A 267 14.96 -7.86 -28.27
N LEU A 268 15.55 -8.05 -27.08
CA LEU A 268 14.90 -8.67 -25.94
C LEU A 268 14.94 -7.74 -24.73
N TYR A 269 13.78 -7.51 -24.13
CA TYR A 269 13.66 -6.90 -22.81
C TYR A 269 13.68 -7.99 -21.73
N THR A 270 14.59 -7.87 -20.78
CA THR A 270 14.64 -8.69 -19.57
C THR A 270 13.97 -7.91 -18.45
N SER A 271 12.93 -8.49 -17.85
CA SER A 271 12.18 -7.85 -16.76
C SER A 271 13.06 -7.67 -15.52
N GLY A 272 12.89 -6.52 -14.88
CA GLY A 272 13.42 -6.24 -13.56
C GLY A 272 12.40 -6.57 -12.45
N THR A 273 12.72 -6.17 -11.25
CA THR A 273 11.90 -6.29 -10.04
C THR A 273 11.62 -4.93 -9.45
N CYS A 274 10.54 -4.83 -8.68
CA CYS A 274 10.19 -3.63 -7.93
C CYS A 274 10.04 -3.98 -6.45
N ALA A 275 10.53 -3.13 -5.57
CA ALA A 275 10.37 -3.31 -4.13
C ALA A 275 8.89 -3.10 -3.75
N PRO A 276 8.23 -4.07 -3.09
CA PRO A 276 6.87 -3.90 -2.61
C PRO A 276 6.84 -3.01 -1.36
N SER A 277 5.75 -2.25 -1.18
CA SER A 277 5.48 -1.46 0.02
C SER A 277 3.98 -1.45 0.31
N GLY A 278 3.62 -1.13 1.56
CA GLY A 278 2.24 -1.23 2.04
C GLY A 278 1.93 -2.61 2.64
N GLY A 279 0.63 -2.90 2.84
CA GLY A 279 0.20 -4.10 3.55
C GLY A 279 0.47 -4.05 5.05
N GLU A 280 0.55 -2.87 5.63
CA GLU A 280 0.72 -2.66 7.07
C GLU A 280 -0.62 -2.31 7.70
N LEU A 281 -0.84 -2.82 8.93
CA LEU A 281 -2.02 -2.46 9.70
C LEU A 281 -1.86 -1.04 10.24
N GLU A 282 -2.85 -0.19 9.95
CA GLU A 282 -2.95 1.17 10.49
C GLU A 282 -4.30 1.41 11.15
N GLY A 283 -4.39 2.51 11.91
CA GLY A 283 -5.59 2.86 12.66
C GLY A 283 -5.72 2.10 13.98
N VAL A 284 -6.79 2.40 14.71
CA VAL A 284 -7.07 1.89 16.05
C VAL A 284 -8.55 1.56 16.21
N ALA A 285 -8.86 0.77 17.22
CA ALA A 285 -10.24 0.61 17.70
C ALA A 285 -10.30 1.11 19.14
N GLU A 286 -11.18 2.08 19.41
CA GLU A 286 -11.27 2.77 20.69
C GLU A 286 -12.73 2.92 21.13
N PRO A 287 -13.02 2.76 22.46
CA PRO A 287 -14.34 3.05 23.00
C PRO A 287 -14.76 4.49 22.72
N SER A 288 -16.04 4.70 22.48
CA SER A 288 -16.61 6.03 22.24
C SER A 288 -17.98 6.19 22.87
N GLU A 289 -18.41 7.44 23.06
CA GLU A 289 -19.65 7.82 23.72
C GLU A 289 -19.70 7.25 25.17
N PRO A 290 -18.85 7.75 26.09
CA PRO A 290 -18.83 7.29 27.47
C PRO A 290 -20.11 7.66 28.22
N ILE A 291 -20.43 6.85 29.20
CA ILE A 291 -21.45 7.09 30.23
C ILE A 291 -20.88 6.73 31.59
N THR A 292 -21.14 7.55 32.57
CA THR A 292 -20.71 7.29 33.94
C THR A 292 -21.90 6.81 34.76
N PHE A 293 -21.78 5.63 35.34
CA PHE A 293 -22.66 5.15 36.39
C PHE A 293 -22.03 5.42 37.76
N CYS A 294 -22.87 5.84 38.68
CA CYS A 294 -22.52 5.91 40.07
C CYS A 294 -23.49 5.09 40.89
N CYS A 295 -23.03 4.12 41.64
CA CYS A 295 -23.83 3.12 42.27
C CYS A 295 -23.70 3.20 43.81
N VAL A 296 -24.72 2.69 44.48
CA VAL A 296 -24.70 2.43 45.92
C VAL A 296 -23.83 1.19 46.15
N PRO A 297 -22.90 1.20 47.13
CA PRO A 297 -22.05 0.06 47.46
C PRO A 297 -22.85 -1.20 47.85
#